data_ff4c93733ce238fff7ff6f0a55255591
#
_entry.id   ff4c93733ce238fff7ff6f0a55255591
#
_cell.length_a   1.000
_cell.length_b   1.000
_cell.length_c   1.000
_cell.angle_alpha   90.00
_cell.angle_beta   90.00
_cell.angle_gamma   90.00
#
_symmetry.space_group_name_H-M   'P 1'
#
loop_
_entity.id
_entity.type
_entity.pdbx_description
1 polymer ?
#
loop_
_entity_poly.entity_id
_entity_poly.type
_entity_poly.pdbx_seq_one_letter_code
_entity_poly.pdbx_strand_id
1 'polypeptide(L)'
;QVLEHTKNPFKDPGDGTHAYNVYKILYDAVADGLTEDDYSTTDWESSKGKMNNGEIATMVLGSWAVSQMQAAGDNAEDVGYMPFPITVDGKQYASSGPDYAFGINKKASADNQEASMIFVKWMTEKSNFAYNEGGIPISANDDKLPDLYANFKDVELIADEPAKSGEEDLFNDLNSDSELNLKNGGDARVQGIVEHAANKDQTYDELVQEWNQKWNDALDSEGVDAK
;
A
#
# COMPACT_ATOMS: atom_id res chain seq x y z
N GLN A 1 3.68 -7.00 -12.66
CA GLN A 1 4.18 -7.84 -13.77
C GLN A 1 4.97 -9.06 -13.29
N VAL A 2 5.65 -8.97 -12.17
CA VAL A 2 6.39 -10.11 -11.61
C VAL A 2 5.42 -11.12 -11.00
N LEU A 3 4.43 -10.64 -10.28
CA LEU A 3 3.45 -11.47 -9.56
C LEU A 3 2.64 -12.36 -10.52
N GLU A 4 2.17 -11.79 -11.65
CA GLU A 4 1.34 -12.48 -12.65
C GLU A 4 2.06 -13.65 -13.34
N HIS A 5 3.38 -13.73 -13.20
CA HIS A 5 4.21 -14.79 -13.77
C HIS A 5 5.00 -15.58 -12.72
N THR A 6 4.59 -15.48 -11.45
CA THR A 6 5.29 -16.14 -10.33
C THR A 6 4.41 -17.19 -9.68
N LYS A 7 4.89 -18.44 -9.59
CA LYS A 7 4.26 -19.50 -8.78
C LYS A 7 4.64 -19.35 -7.31
N ASN A 8 3.69 -19.65 -6.43
CA ASN A 8 3.87 -19.58 -4.98
C ASN A 8 4.45 -18.24 -4.48
N PRO A 9 3.85 -17.09 -4.87
CA PRO A 9 4.42 -15.78 -4.57
C PRO A 9 4.44 -15.44 -3.08
N PHE A 10 3.68 -16.15 -2.26
CA PHE A 10 3.61 -15.97 -0.81
C PHE A 10 4.50 -16.94 -0.03
N LYS A 11 5.25 -17.81 -0.72
CA LYS A 11 6.14 -18.77 -0.06
C LYS A 11 7.28 -18.05 0.65
N ASP A 12 7.69 -18.61 1.81
CA ASP A 12 8.89 -18.16 2.50
C ASP A 12 10.14 -18.39 1.64
N PRO A 13 10.90 -17.36 1.26
CA PRO A 13 12.16 -17.50 0.55
C PRO A 13 13.32 -17.95 1.47
N GLY A 14 13.13 -17.92 2.79
CA GLY A 14 14.13 -18.32 3.77
C GLY A 14 15.18 -17.25 4.09
N ASP A 15 15.04 -16.03 3.61
CA ASP A 15 16.00 -14.93 3.79
C ASP A 15 15.45 -13.76 4.62
N GLY A 16 14.24 -13.89 5.16
CA GLY A 16 13.58 -12.87 5.96
C GLY A 16 12.96 -11.72 5.16
N THR A 17 12.86 -11.87 3.85
CA THR A 17 12.25 -10.89 2.95
C THR A 17 10.89 -11.35 2.42
N HIS A 18 10.32 -10.64 1.46
CA HIS A 18 9.06 -10.93 0.79
C HIS A 18 7.79 -10.80 1.63
N ALA A 19 6.67 -10.94 0.95
CA ALA A 19 5.34 -10.84 1.53
C ALA A 19 5.11 -11.82 2.69
N TYR A 20 5.70 -13.03 2.63
CA TYR A 20 5.63 -14.01 3.70
C TYR A 20 6.03 -13.41 5.05
N ASN A 21 7.20 -12.79 5.11
CA ASN A 21 7.75 -12.27 6.37
C ASN A 21 6.99 -11.01 6.86
N VAL A 22 6.53 -10.17 5.94
CA VAL A 22 5.75 -8.96 6.31
C VAL A 22 4.40 -9.34 6.92
N TYR A 23 3.66 -10.25 6.31
CA TYR A 23 2.38 -10.70 6.86
C TYR A 23 2.54 -11.57 8.10
N LYS A 24 3.67 -12.27 8.22
CA LYS A 24 3.97 -13.04 9.44
C LYS A 24 4.11 -12.15 10.68
N ILE A 25 4.63 -10.96 10.55
CA ILE A 25 4.70 -9.98 11.66
C ILE A 25 3.31 -9.72 12.22
N LEU A 26 2.31 -9.52 11.35
CA LEU A 26 0.93 -9.29 11.78
C LEU A 26 0.34 -10.54 12.46
N TYR A 27 0.52 -11.70 11.86
CA TYR A 27 0.04 -12.96 12.44
C TYR A 27 0.65 -13.19 13.84
N ASP A 28 1.97 -13.09 13.96
CA ASP A 28 2.68 -13.31 15.23
C ASP A 28 2.26 -12.28 16.30
N ALA A 29 2.12 -11.01 15.93
CA ALA A 29 1.68 -9.97 16.87
C ALA A 29 0.30 -10.28 17.47
N VAL A 30 -0.65 -10.74 16.67
CA VAL A 30 -1.98 -11.13 17.14
C VAL A 30 -1.92 -12.42 17.96
N ALA A 31 -1.22 -13.45 17.48
CA ALA A 31 -1.09 -14.75 18.17
C ALA A 31 -0.42 -14.63 19.54
N ASP A 32 0.50 -13.70 19.67
CA ASP A 32 1.24 -13.40 20.92
C ASP A 32 0.50 -12.42 21.85
N GLY A 33 -0.68 -11.94 21.44
CA GLY A 33 -1.49 -11.01 22.25
C GLY A 33 -0.90 -9.60 22.35
N LEU A 34 -0.20 -9.15 21.33
CA LEU A 34 0.39 -7.80 21.26
C LEU A 34 -0.52 -6.77 20.62
N THR A 35 -1.81 -7.07 20.49
CA THR A 35 -2.85 -6.19 19.93
C THR A 35 -3.87 -5.83 21.01
N GLU A 36 -4.74 -4.88 20.69
CA GLU A 36 -5.90 -4.56 21.52
C GLU A 36 -6.84 -5.77 21.68
N ASP A 37 -7.57 -5.82 22.81
CA ASP A 37 -8.51 -6.92 23.12
C ASP A 37 -9.63 -7.04 22.11
N ASP A 38 -10.06 -5.93 21.51
CA ASP A 38 -11.10 -5.88 20.49
C ASP A 38 -10.58 -5.22 19.20
N TYR A 39 -9.83 -5.97 18.43
CA TYR A 39 -9.28 -5.54 17.14
C TYR A 39 -10.38 -5.33 16.08
N SER A 40 -11.59 -5.87 16.28
CA SER A 40 -12.70 -5.75 15.33
C SER A 40 -13.37 -4.36 15.35
N THR A 41 -13.16 -3.59 16.41
CA THR A 41 -13.74 -2.26 16.61
C THR A 41 -12.73 -1.13 16.47
N THR A 42 -11.56 -1.39 15.92
CA THR A 42 -10.55 -0.34 15.66
C THR A 42 -11.14 0.78 14.80
N ASP A 43 -11.11 1.99 15.33
CA ASP A 43 -11.63 3.18 14.66
C ASP A 43 -10.48 4.00 14.06
N TRP A 44 -10.48 4.12 12.74
CA TRP A 44 -9.49 4.90 11.98
C TRP A 44 -9.43 6.37 12.44
N GLU A 45 -10.57 7.01 12.63
CA GLU A 45 -10.57 8.43 13.01
C GLU A 45 -9.99 8.64 14.42
N SER A 46 -10.33 7.78 15.37
CA SER A 46 -9.76 7.87 16.73
C SER A 46 -8.27 7.50 16.77
N SER A 47 -7.80 6.63 15.90
CA SER A 47 -6.39 6.22 15.85
C SER A 47 -5.45 7.38 15.51
N LYS A 48 -5.91 8.36 14.73
CA LYS A 48 -5.14 9.58 14.43
C LYS A 48 -4.84 10.39 15.69
N GLY A 49 -5.85 10.60 16.53
CA GLY A 49 -5.67 11.26 17.82
C GLY A 49 -4.76 10.49 18.77
N LYS A 50 -4.91 9.17 18.83
CA LYS A 50 -4.05 8.30 19.64
C LYS A 50 -2.57 8.36 19.18
N MET A 51 -2.32 8.40 17.86
CA MET A 51 -0.98 8.59 17.33
C MET A 51 -0.42 9.97 17.72
N ASN A 52 -1.21 11.04 17.56
CA ASN A 52 -0.80 12.39 17.90
C ASN A 52 -0.49 12.55 19.40
N ASN A 53 -1.24 11.88 20.27
CA ASN A 53 -1.06 11.94 21.74
C ASN A 53 -0.01 10.95 22.26
N GLY A 54 0.63 10.15 21.40
CA GLY A 54 1.65 9.20 21.80
C GLY A 54 1.12 7.91 22.42
N GLU A 55 -0.17 7.63 22.34
CA GLU A 55 -0.79 6.36 22.76
C GLU A 55 -0.44 5.22 21.80
N ILE A 56 -0.23 5.56 20.51
CA ILE A 56 0.29 4.66 19.47
C ILE A 56 1.68 5.17 19.10
N ALA A 57 2.69 4.30 19.21
CA ALA A 57 4.06 4.67 18.94
C ALA A 57 4.42 4.66 17.44
N THR A 58 3.82 3.75 16.67
CA THR A 58 4.09 3.59 15.22
C THR A 58 2.86 3.10 14.48
N MET A 59 2.70 3.56 13.25
CA MET A 59 1.70 3.04 12.30
C MET A 59 2.35 2.84 10.93
N VAL A 60 1.96 1.79 10.22
CA VAL A 60 2.45 1.51 8.86
C VAL A 60 1.43 2.03 7.86
N LEU A 61 1.72 3.17 7.26
CA LEU A 61 0.81 3.89 6.37
C LEU A 61 1.59 4.62 5.26
N GLY A 62 0.87 5.14 4.28
CA GLY A 62 1.44 6.00 3.26
C GLY A 62 1.68 7.44 3.76
N SER A 63 2.47 8.20 3.00
CA SER A 63 2.82 9.60 3.31
C SER A 63 1.61 10.52 3.48
N TRP A 64 0.51 10.25 2.80
CA TRP A 64 -0.76 10.96 2.89
C TRP A 64 -1.39 10.98 4.31
N ALA A 65 -1.03 10.00 5.16
CA ALA A 65 -1.56 9.91 6.50
C ALA A 65 -0.87 10.85 7.50
N VAL A 66 0.34 11.29 7.22
CA VAL A 66 1.15 12.10 8.15
C VAL A 66 0.45 13.41 8.50
N SER A 67 0.01 14.18 7.50
CA SER A 67 -0.69 15.44 7.72
C SER A 67 -2.00 15.26 8.51
N GLN A 68 -2.71 14.16 8.29
CA GLN A 68 -3.94 13.85 9.03
C GLN A 68 -3.65 13.58 10.51
N MET A 69 -2.58 12.87 10.82
CA MET A 69 -2.18 12.59 12.20
C MET A 69 -1.62 13.83 12.89
N GLN A 70 -0.85 14.65 12.17
CA GLN A 70 -0.38 15.94 12.68
C GLN A 70 -1.53 16.88 13.02
N ALA A 71 -2.58 16.89 12.19
CA ALA A 71 -3.77 17.74 12.40
C ALA A 71 -4.73 17.20 13.47
N ALA A 72 -4.54 15.99 13.98
CA ALA A 72 -5.47 15.34 14.92
C ALA A 72 -5.30 15.76 16.40
N GLY A 73 -4.35 16.64 16.72
CA GLY A 73 -4.11 17.11 18.08
C GLY A 73 -3.02 18.19 18.16
N ASP A 74 -2.55 18.44 19.37
CA ASP A 74 -1.63 19.55 19.65
C ASP A 74 -0.14 19.19 19.44
N ASN A 75 0.18 17.91 19.19
CA ASN A 75 1.56 17.41 19.14
C ASN A 75 2.00 17.11 17.69
N ALA A 76 1.66 18.00 16.75
CA ALA A 76 1.99 17.80 15.33
C ALA A 76 3.49 17.61 15.07
N GLU A 77 4.34 18.28 15.85
CA GLU A 77 5.81 18.21 15.69
C GLU A 77 6.41 16.86 16.14
N ASP A 78 5.69 16.09 16.95
CA ASP A 78 6.12 14.79 17.45
C ASP A 78 5.78 13.65 16.46
N VAL A 79 4.93 13.92 15.46
CA VAL A 79 4.56 12.95 14.42
C VAL A 79 5.54 13.02 13.25
N GLY A 80 6.41 12.03 13.15
CA GLY A 80 7.40 11.90 12.08
C GLY A 80 7.04 10.84 11.04
N TYR A 81 7.88 10.74 10.01
CA TYR A 81 7.76 9.75 8.95
C TYR A 81 9.11 9.10 8.67
N MET A 82 9.13 7.79 8.51
CA MET A 82 10.36 7.05 8.24
C MET A 82 10.08 5.89 7.26
N PRO A 83 11.09 5.45 6.50
CA PRO A 83 10.95 4.25 5.68
C PRO A 83 10.75 3.02 6.58
N PHE A 84 10.04 2.02 6.06
CA PHE A 84 9.86 0.77 6.80
C PHE A 84 11.22 0.12 7.12
N PRO A 85 11.49 -0.31 8.36
CA PRO A 85 12.81 -0.69 8.82
C PRO A 85 13.25 -2.09 8.36
N ILE A 86 13.05 -2.41 7.09
CA ILE A 86 13.53 -3.63 6.44
C ILE A 86 14.48 -3.25 5.32
N THR A 87 15.59 -3.96 5.22
CA THR A 87 16.55 -3.84 4.12
C THR A 87 16.58 -5.12 3.31
N VAL A 88 16.65 -4.98 1.98
CA VAL A 88 16.86 -6.07 1.04
C VAL A 88 18.17 -5.77 0.30
N ASP A 89 19.13 -6.67 0.32
CA ASP A 89 20.47 -6.47 -0.25
C ASP A 89 21.15 -5.17 0.20
N GLY A 90 20.95 -4.80 1.47
CA GLY A 90 21.55 -3.59 2.06
C GLY A 90 20.87 -2.27 1.68
N LYS A 91 19.74 -2.31 1.00
CA LYS A 91 18.96 -1.13 0.61
C LYS A 91 17.57 -1.13 1.25
N GLN A 92 17.01 0.05 1.46
CA GLN A 92 15.60 0.23 1.81
C GLN A 92 14.81 0.62 0.56
N TYR A 93 13.58 0.15 0.51
CA TYR A 93 12.66 0.39 -0.59
C TYR A 93 11.35 0.96 -0.06
N ALA A 94 10.69 1.78 -0.87
CA ALA A 94 9.33 2.21 -0.63
C ALA A 94 8.53 2.18 -1.93
N SER A 95 7.27 1.77 -1.85
CA SER A 95 6.38 1.85 -3.01
C SER A 95 6.01 3.31 -3.28
N SER A 96 6.01 3.68 -4.54
CA SER A 96 5.58 4.99 -5.01
C SER A 96 4.64 4.81 -6.20
N GLY A 97 3.55 5.55 -6.22
CA GLY A 97 2.57 5.47 -7.29
C GLY A 97 1.69 6.72 -7.36
N PRO A 98 0.90 6.87 -8.44
CA PRO A 98 -0.06 7.96 -8.55
C PRO A 98 -1.15 7.80 -7.50
N ASP A 99 -1.44 8.89 -6.78
CA ASP A 99 -2.50 8.94 -5.78
C ASP A 99 -3.74 9.65 -6.34
N TYR A 100 -3.67 10.97 -6.51
CA TYR A 100 -4.78 11.75 -7.04
C TYR A 100 -4.78 11.77 -8.56
N ALA A 101 -5.94 11.47 -9.16
CA ALA A 101 -6.13 11.50 -10.61
C ALA A 101 -7.24 12.48 -11.00
N PHE A 102 -7.03 13.21 -12.10
CA PHE A 102 -8.02 14.12 -12.67
C PHE A 102 -8.56 13.56 -13.98
N GLY A 103 -9.88 13.47 -14.07
CA GLY A 103 -10.57 13.12 -15.31
C GLY A 103 -11.38 14.29 -15.85
N ILE A 104 -11.27 14.58 -17.15
CA ILE A 104 -12.10 15.57 -17.82
C ILE A 104 -13.22 14.86 -18.59
N ASN A 105 -14.49 15.22 -18.29
CA ASN A 105 -15.64 14.62 -18.95
C ASN A 105 -15.66 14.99 -20.43
N LYS A 106 -15.41 14.03 -21.31
CA LYS A 106 -15.44 14.21 -22.78
C LYS A 106 -16.78 14.61 -23.36
N LYS A 107 -17.87 14.50 -22.59
CA LYS A 107 -19.23 14.91 -22.99
C LYS A 107 -19.60 16.33 -22.53
N ALA A 108 -18.72 17.01 -21.75
CA ALA A 108 -18.94 18.40 -21.39
C ALA A 108 -18.81 19.31 -22.61
N SER A 109 -19.34 20.54 -22.54
CA SER A 109 -19.13 21.55 -23.58
C SER A 109 -17.65 21.86 -23.77
N ALA A 110 -17.27 22.36 -24.94
CA ALA A 110 -15.88 22.71 -25.24
C ALA A 110 -15.32 23.71 -24.23
N ASP A 111 -16.08 24.74 -23.87
CA ASP A 111 -15.68 25.75 -22.90
C ASP A 111 -15.43 25.14 -21.49
N ASN A 112 -16.28 24.19 -21.08
CA ASN A 112 -16.10 23.50 -19.80
C ASN A 112 -14.89 22.56 -19.82
N GLN A 113 -14.62 21.90 -20.95
CA GLN A 113 -13.42 21.06 -21.08
C GLN A 113 -12.17 21.93 -21.03
N GLU A 114 -12.15 23.10 -21.70
CA GLU A 114 -11.02 24.02 -21.64
C GLU A 114 -10.81 24.58 -20.24
N ALA A 115 -11.85 25.02 -19.55
CA ALA A 115 -11.77 25.49 -18.18
C ALA A 115 -11.26 24.40 -17.23
N SER A 116 -11.74 23.18 -17.40
CA SER A 116 -11.27 22.01 -16.62
C SER A 116 -9.78 21.73 -16.87
N MET A 117 -9.32 21.81 -18.11
CA MET A 117 -7.90 21.62 -18.44
C MET A 117 -7.01 22.69 -17.81
N ILE A 118 -7.47 23.96 -17.81
CA ILE A 118 -6.75 25.06 -17.15
C ILE A 118 -6.65 24.80 -15.64
N PHE A 119 -7.75 24.33 -15.01
CA PHE A 119 -7.76 23.97 -13.59
C PHE A 119 -6.79 22.82 -13.28
N VAL A 120 -6.87 21.73 -14.04
CA VAL A 120 -5.96 20.56 -13.85
C VAL A 120 -4.49 20.99 -14.00
N LYS A 121 -4.20 21.79 -15.02
CA LYS A 121 -2.84 22.31 -15.22
C LYS A 121 -2.37 23.21 -14.06
N TRP A 122 -3.24 24.05 -13.53
CA TRP A 122 -2.93 24.85 -12.35
C TRP A 122 -2.71 23.96 -11.12
N MET A 123 -3.55 22.95 -10.90
CA MET A 123 -3.42 22.00 -9.79
C MET A 123 -2.09 21.26 -9.82
N THR A 124 -1.66 20.81 -10.99
CA THR A 124 -0.43 20.01 -11.14
C THR A 124 0.86 20.84 -11.17
N GLU A 125 0.79 22.10 -11.64
CA GLU A 125 2.00 22.90 -11.87
C GLU A 125 2.20 24.05 -10.86
N LYS A 126 1.13 24.50 -10.17
CA LYS A 126 1.18 25.78 -9.41
C LYS A 126 0.48 25.77 -8.06
N SER A 127 -0.35 24.78 -7.75
CA SER A 127 -1.13 24.81 -6.52
C SER A 127 -0.33 24.41 -5.27
N ASN A 128 0.83 23.81 -5.42
CA ASN A 128 1.57 23.09 -4.37
C ASN A 128 0.75 21.97 -3.70
N PHE A 129 -0.32 21.48 -4.35
CA PHE A 129 -1.23 20.49 -3.77
C PHE A 129 -0.46 19.23 -3.33
N ALA A 130 0.35 18.65 -4.22
CA ALA A 130 1.12 17.45 -3.89
C ALA A 130 2.01 17.66 -2.65
N TYR A 131 2.74 18.79 -2.61
CA TYR A 131 3.58 19.12 -1.47
C TYR A 131 2.78 19.24 -0.17
N ASN A 132 1.64 19.95 -0.19
CA ASN A 132 0.82 20.19 0.98
C ASN A 132 0.16 18.91 1.52
N GLU A 133 -0.14 17.95 0.62
CA GLU A 133 -0.73 16.65 0.98
C GLU A 133 0.35 15.57 1.29
N GLY A 134 1.61 15.97 1.42
CA GLY A 134 2.69 15.04 1.72
C GLY A 134 3.06 14.11 0.55
N GLY A 135 2.71 14.49 -0.68
CA GLY A 135 3.00 13.76 -1.89
C GLY A 135 4.27 14.26 -2.62
N ILE A 136 4.66 13.51 -3.64
CA ILE A 136 5.74 13.87 -4.55
C ILE A 136 5.12 14.52 -5.79
N PRO A 137 5.51 15.77 -6.17
CA PRO A 137 5.01 16.40 -7.39
C PRO A 137 5.33 15.58 -8.64
N ILE A 138 4.38 15.50 -9.58
CA ILE A 138 4.58 14.82 -10.87
C ILE A 138 5.33 15.70 -11.90
N SER A 139 5.43 17.00 -11.63
CA SER A 139 6.12 17.92 -12.53
C SER A 139 7.63 17.80 -12.40
N ALA A 140 8.31 17.48 -13.48
CA ALA A 140 9.78 17.41 -13.51
C ALA A 140 10.46 18.77 -13.23
N ASN A 141 9.71 19.86 -13.24
CA ASN A 141 10.22 21.22 -12.92
C ASN A 141 10.03 21.59 -11.43
N ASP A 142 9.39 20.74 -10.65
CA ASP A 142 9.15 20.93 -9.23
C ASP A 142 9.94 19.86 -8.47
N ASP A 143 11.09 20.25 -7.94
CA ASP A 143 11.99 19.41 -7.16
C ASP A 143 11.78 19.53 -5.65
N LYS A 144 10.78 20.34 -5.25
CA LYS A 144 10.51 20.57 -3.85
C LYS A 144 9.77 19.39 -3.23
N LEU A 145 10.45 18.67 -2.36
CA LEU A 145 9.86 17.60 -1.56
C LEU A 145 9.48 18.11 -0.17
N PRO A 146 8.37 17.62 0.41
CA PRO A 146 8.04 17.85 1.81
C PRO A 146 9.16 17.41 2.76
N ASP A 147 9.34 18.13 3.86
CA ASP A 147 10.38 17.83 4.88
C ASP A 147 10.22 16.43 5.48
N LEU A 148 9.01 15.85 5.43
CA LEU A 148 8.75 14.49 5.88
C LEU A 148 9.61 13.42 5.15
N TYR A 149 10.12 13.72 3.94
CA TYR A 149 11.01 12.84 3.19
C TYR A 149 12.51 13.00 3.53
N ALA A 150 12.85 13.77 4.55
CA ALA A 150 14.26 13.99 4.92
C ALA A 150 15.04 12.68 5.19
N ASN A 151 14.34 11.65 5.70
CA ASN A 151 14.90 10.32 6.00
C ASN A 151 14.87 9.36 4.80
N PHE A 152 14.41 9.80 3.62
CA PHE A 152 14.26 8.96 2.43
C PHE A 152 15.37 9.12 1.40
N LYS A 153 16.46 9.79 1.74
CA LYS A 153 17.56 10.10 0.79
C LYS A 153 18.19 8.87 0.14
N ASP A 154 18.27 7.78 0.90
CA ASP A 154 18.88 6.52 0.47
C ASP A 154 17.85 5.42 0.21
N VAL A 155 16.57 5.78 0.18
CA VAL A 155 15.47 4.86 -0.10
C VAL A 155 15.20 4.82 -1.60
N GLU A 156 15.17 3.63 -2.17
CA GLU A 156 14.82 3.41 -3.57
C GLU A 156 13.29 3.37 -3.71
N LEU A 157 12.73 4.32 -4.45
CA LEU A 157 11.31 4.37 -4.75
C LEU A 157 10.99 3.44 -5.91
N ILE A 158 10.09 2.49 -5.69
CA ILE A 158 9.64 1.52 -6.68
C ILE A 158 8.21 1.87 -7.08
N ALA A 159 7.99 2.02 -8.38
CA ALA A 159 6.66 2.15 -8.97
C ALA A 159 6.29 0.88 -9.73
N ASP A 160 4.99 0.59 -9.78
CA ASP A 160 4.49 -0.47 -10.63
C ASP A 160 4.74 -0.14 -12.11
N GLU A 161 5.19 -1.12 -12.86
CA GLU A 161 5.31 -1.01 -14.30
C GLU A 161 3.94 -1.24 -14.97
N PRO A 162 3.67 -0.61 -16.13
CA PRO A 162 2.46 -0.89 -16.88
C PRO A 162 2.43 -2.35 -17.34
N ALA A 163 1.23 -2.91 -17.46
CA ALA A 163 1.04 -4.26 -17.99
C ALA A 163 1.66 -4.40 -19.38
N LYS A 164 2.13 -5.61 -19.71
CA LYS A 164 2.60 -5.91 -21.07
C LYS A 164 1.41 -5.86 -22.04
N SER A 165 1.73 -5.56 -23.30
CA SER A 165 0.70 -5.55 -24.36
C SER A 165 0.05 -6.93 -24.50
N GLY A 166 -1.26 -6.98 -24.36
CA GLY A 166 -2.05 -8.19 -24.37
C GLY A 166 -2.26 -8.84 -22.99
N GLU A 167 -1.72 -8.26 -21.93
CA GLU A 167 -1.86 -8.72 -20.54
C GLU A 167 -2.51 -7.62 -19.65
N GLU A 168 -3.20 -6.65 -20.26
CA GLU A 168 -3.72 -5.48 -19.56
C GLU A 168 -4.73 -5.85 -18.46
N ASP A 169 -5.46 -6.94 -18.64
CA ASP A 169 -6.45 -7.43 -17.68
C ASP A 169 -5.97 -8.60 -16.82
N LEU A 170 -4.81 -9.21 -17.15
CA LEU A 170 -4.32 -10.45 -16.55
C LEU A 170 -4.29 -10.40 -15.00
N PHE A 171 -3.77 -9.33 -14.41
CA PHE A 171 -3.74 -9.21 -12.96
C PHE A 171 -5.15 -9.17 -12.35
N ASN A 172 -6.09 -8.50 -13.00
CA ASN A 172 -7.47 -8.44 -12.52
C ASN A 172 -8.15 -9.82 -12.61
N ASP A 173 -7.90 -10.56 -13.67
CA ASP A 173 -8.45 -11.89 -13.90
C ASP A 173 -7.89 -12.85 -12.86
N LEU A 174 -6.57 -12.90 -12.67
CA LEU A 174 -5.92 -13.71 -11.64
C LEU A 174 -6.38 -13.34 -10.21
N ASN A 175 -6.54 -12.04 -9.92
CA ASN A 175 -7.01 -11.59 -8.62
C ASN A 175 -8.47 -11.99 -8.35
N SER A 176 -9.30 -11.98 -9.40
CA SER A 176 -10.70 -12.43 -9.34
C SER A 176 -10.79 -13.94 -9.13
N ASP A 177 -10.08 -14.70 -9.95
CA ASP A 177 -10.11 -16.16 -9.95
C ASP A 177 -9.53 -16.76 -8.67
N SER A 178 -8.46 -16.17 -8.14
CA SER A 178 -7.85 -16.59 -6.88
C SER A 178 -8.65 -16.19 -5.63
N GLU A 179 -9.56 -15.22 -5.75
CA GLU A 179 -10.30 -14.64 -4.62
C GLU A 179 -9.40 -14.05 -3.51
N LEU A 180 -8.13 -13.75 -3.82
CA LEU A 180 -7.17 -13.25 -2.82
C LEU A 180 -7.32 -11.76 -2.52
N ASN A 181 -8.07 -11.02 -3.34
CA ASN A 181 -8.35 -9.60 -3.14
C ASN A 181 -7.07 -8.73 -2.98
N LEU A 182 -6.07 -8.97 -3.82
CA LEU A 182 -4.76 -8.30 -3.71
C LEU A 182 -4.81 -6.83 -4.10
N LYS A 183 -5.75 -6.45 -4.97
CA LYS A 183 -5.84 -5.11 -5.57
C LYS A 183 -6.28 -4.02 -4.59
N ASN A 184 -7.14 -4.35 -3.65
CA ASN A 184 -7.79 -3.39 -2.75
C ASN A 184 -7.20 -3.42 -1.33
N GLY A 185 -5.88 -3.50 -1.21
CA GLY A 185 -5.24 -3.60 0.10
C GLY A 185 -5.44 -4.97 0.78
N GLY A 186 -6.13 -5.89 0.13
CA GLY A 186 -6.31 -7.25 0.63
C GLY A 186 -7.07 -7.34 1.94
N ASP A 187 -8.06 -6.48 2.14
CA ASP A 187 -8.77 -6.39 3.42
C ASP A 187 -9.26 -7.75 3.91
N ALA A 188 -9.94 -8.54 3.08
CA ALA A 188 -10.42 -9.87 3.47
C ALA A 188 -9.26 -10.83 3.82
N ARG A 189 -8.15 -10.78 3.07
CA ARG A 189 -6.97 -11.59 3.33
C ARG A 189 -6.25 -11.14 4.60
N VAL A 190 -6.08 -9.84 4.79
CA VAL A 190 -5.44 -9.26 5.99
C VAL A 190 -6.30 -9.52 7.22
N GLN A 191 -7.62 -9.33 7.12
CA GLN A 191 -8.57 -9.69 8.18
C GLN A 191 -8.47 -11.18 8.53
N GLY A 192 -8.38 -12.07 7.54
CA GLY A 192 -8.18 -13.49 7.74
C GLY A 192 -6.92 -13.83 8.55
N ILE A 193 -5.81 -13.11 8.33
CA ILE A 193 -4.60 -13.26 9.15
C ILE A 193 -4.92 -13.00 10.63
N VAL A 194 -5.58 -11.88 10.91
CA VAL A 194 -5.93 -11.47 12.28
C VAL A 194 -6.90 -12.48 12.92
N GLU A 195 -7.94 -12.86 12.21
CA GLU A 195 -8.96 -13.79 12.70
C GLU A 195 -8.38 -15.16 13.03
N HIS A 196 -7.60 -15.75 12.12
CA HIS A 196 -7.01 -17.06 12.34
C HIS A 196 -5.92 -17.06 13.43
N ALA A 197 -5.15 -15.97 13.51
CA ALA A 197 -4.18 -15.80 14.58
C ALA A 197 -4.84 -15.68 15.97
N ALA A 198 -5.94 -14.90 16.06
CA ALA A 198 -6.70 -14.74 17.31
C ALA A 198 -7.43 -16.01 17.73
N ASN A 199 -8.06 -16.69 16.78
CA ASN A 199 -8.82 -17.92 17.04
C ASN A 199 -7.92 -19.15 17.23
N LYS A 200 -6.66 -19.09 16.75
CA LYS A 200 -5.69 -20.20 16.79
C LYS A 200 -6.22 -21.47 16.09
N ASP A 201 -7.01 -21.29 15.05
CA ASP A 201 -7.67 -22.38 14.31
C ASP A 201 -6.94 -22.76 13.02
N GLN A 202 -6.07 -21.88 12.50
CA GLN A 202 -5.22 -22.13 11.34
C GLN A 202 -3.83 -21.47 11.54
N THR A 203 -2.77 -22.20 11.25
CA THR A 203 -1.42 -21.67 11.33
C THR A 203 -1.11 -20.72 10.16
N TYR A 204 -0.14 -19.85 10.34
CA TYR A 204 0.29 -18.95 9.26
C TYR A 204 0.77 -19.70 8.00
N ASP A 205 1.50 -20.80 8.17
CA ASP A 205 1.98 -21.60 7.06
C ASP A 205 0.84 -22.27 6.27
N GLU A 206 -0.22 -22.71 6.95
CA GLU A 206 -1.42 -23.23 6.29
C GLU A 206 -2.15 -22.15 5.49
N LEU A 207 -2.27 -20.93 6.03
CA LEU A 207 -2.83 -19.79 5.30
C LEU A 207 -2.02 -19.48 4.03
N VAL A 208 -0.71 -19.40 4.15
CA VAL A 208 0.19 -19.16 3.02
C VAL A 208 0.12 -20.26 1.98
N GLN A 209 0.02 -21.51 2.41
CA GLN A 209 -0.15 -22.64 1.50
C GLN A 209 -1.47 -22.53 0.72
N GLU A 210 -2.56 -22.17 1.39
CA GLU A 210 -3.86 -21.93 0.75
C GLU A 210 -3.80 -20.81 -0.29
N TRP A 211 -3.18 -19.67 0.06
CA TRP A 211 -3.04 -18.55 -0.88
C TRP A 211 -2.20 -18.92 -2.10
N ASN A 212 -1.10 -19.62 -1.91
CA ASN A 212 -0.27 -20.08 -3.01
C ASN A 212 -1.04 -21.07 -3.91
N GLN A 213 -1.84 -21.95 -3.32
CA GLN A 213 -2.67 -22.89 -4.10
C GLN A 213 -3.70 -22.13 -4.93
N LYS A 214 -4.47 -21.22 -4.33
CA LYS A 214 -5.47 -20.41 -5.04
C LYS A 214 -4.85 -19.60 -6.17
N TRP A 215 -3.68 -19.01 -5.93
CA TRP A 215 -2.96 -18.26 -6.95
C TRP A 215 -2.48 -19.13 -8.11
N ASN A 216 -1.90 -20.29 -7.79
CA ASN A 216 -1.44 -21.24 -8.82
C ASN A 216 -2.59 -21.78 -9.66
N ASP A 217 -3.73 -22.09 -9.02
CA ASP A 217 -4.94 -22.56 -9.72
C ASP A 217 -5.46 -21.47 -10.69
N ALA A 218 -5.44 -20.20 -10.27
CA ALA A 218 -5.78 -19.07 -11.13
C ALA A 218 -4.81 -18.94 -12.32
N LEU A 219 -3.49 -19.06 -12.08
CA LEU A 219 -2.49 -19.05 -13.16
C LEU A 219 -2.73 -20.18 -14.18
N ASP A 220 -3.04 -21.37 -13.69
CA ASP A 220 -3.32 -22.51 -14.55
C ASP A 220 -4.66 -22.33 -15.32
N SER A 221 -5.68 -21.73 -14.71
CA SER A 221 -6.96 -21.40 -15.34
C SER A 221 -6.80 -20.41 -16.49
N GLU A 222 -5.99 -19.37 -16.27
CA GLU A 222 -5.69 -18.33 -17.27
C GLU A 222 -4.63 -18.76 -18.30
N GLY A 223 -4.07 -19.98 -18.16
CA GLY A 223 -3.08 -20.53 -19.08
C GLY A 223 -1.73 -19.80 -19.04
N VAL A 224 -1.38 -19.22 -17.90
CA VAL A 224 -0.14 -18.46 -17.72
C VAL A 224 1.05 -19.41 -17.45
N ASP A 225 2.09 -19.32 -18.26
CA ASP A 225 3.36 -20.03 -18.02
C ASP A 225 4.19 -19.26 -16.98
N ALA A 226 3.94 -19.57 -15.70
CA ALA A 226 4.62 -18.94 -14.57
C ALA A 226 5.76 -19.82 -14.01
N LYS A 227 6.76 -19.16 -13.44
CA LYS A 227 7.96 -19.80 -12.85
C LYS A 227 7.90 -19.83 -11.33
#